data_9b91ae4582d5cd9f7cfcbf2080916b2b
#
_entry.id   9b91ae4582d5cd9f7cfcbf2080916b2b
#
_cell.length_a   1.000
_cell.length_b   1.000
_cell.length_c   1.000
_cell.angle_alpha   90.00
_cell.angle_beta   90.00
_cell.angle_gamma   90.00
#
_symmetry.space_group_name_H-M   'P 1'
#
loop_
_entity.id
_entity.type
_entity.pdbx_description
1 polymer ?
#
loop_
_entity_poly.entity_id
_entity_poly.type
_entity_poly.pdbx_seq_one_letter_code
_entity_poly.pdbx_strand_id
1 'polypeptide(L)'
;MSNPSLLILPGDGIGPEVMAEVTKIIGWFGDKRGVTFDVSEDLVGGCAYDAHGTPLHDDTMAKAQEVDAVLLGAVGGPKYDDLDFSVKPERGLLRLRKEMDLFANLRPAQCFDALADFSSLKKDVVAGLDIMIVRELTSGIYFGEPRGIIQEGNERVGINTQRYTESEIDRVARSAFELARKRSNRVCSMEKANVMESGVLWREVVQRVHDTDYPDVELSHMYADAGAMQLCRWPKQFDVIVTDNLFGDLLSDAAAMLTGSLGMLPSASLGAPMANGRPKALYEPVHGSAPDIAGQGKANPIACILSFAMALRYSFDLGTEADRLEKAVEQVLADGVRTADLLGEEGVTPVSTSEMGDAIIAALEASL
;
A
#
# COMPACT_ATOMS: atom_id res chain seq x y z
N MET A 1 10.20 -27.46 8.69
CA MET A 1 9.99 -26.02 8.89
C MET A 1 8.49 -25.83 9.01
N SER A 2 8.01 -25.02 9.96
CA SER A 2 6.58 -24.67 10.05
C SER A 2 6.19 -23.86 8.80
N ASN A 3 4.93 -23.98 8.37
CA ASN A 3 4.39 -23.11 7.32
C ASN A 3 4.46 -21.65 7.77
N PRO A 4 4.67 -20.69 6.84
CA PRO A 4 4.54 -19.29 7.16
C PRO A 4 3.11 -18.96 7.63
N SER A 5 2.98 -18.10 8.65
CA SER A 5 1.70 -17.71 9.24
C SER A 5 1.17 -16.43 8.61
N LEU A 6 -0.13 -16.41 8.26
CA LEU A 6 -0.82 -15.30 7.62
C LEU A 6 -2.12 -14.99 8.33
N LEU A 7 -2.27 -13.77 8.83
CA LEU A 7 -3.55 -13.26 9.35
C LEU A 7 -4.28 -12.49 8.25
N ILE A 8 -5.48 -12.95 7.93
CA ILE A 8 -6.38 -12.28 6.98
C ILE A 8 -7.40 -11.42 7.76
N LEU A 9 -7.49 -10.16 7.41
CA LEU A 9 -8.42 -9.18 7.95
C LEU A 9 -9.26 -8.60 6.80
N PRO A 10 -10.37 -9.22 6.41
CA PRO A 10 -11.18 -8.77 5.26
C PRO A 10 -11.70 -7.34 5.44
N GLY A 11 -12.15 -7.00 6.65
CA GLY A 11 -12.64 -5.67 7.01
C GLY A 11 -14.04 -5.36 6.47
N ASP A 12 -14.21 -4.16 5.89
CA ASP A 12 -15.50 -3.57 5.55
C ASP A 12 -15.70 -3.43 4.03
N GLY A 13 -16.94 -3.17 3.65
CA GLY A 13 -17.31 -2.81 2.27
C GLY A 13 -16.95 -3.88 1.25
N ILE A 14 -16.13 -3.53 0.25
CA ILE A 14 -15.63 -4.48 -0.76
C ILE A 14 -14.51 -5.41 -0.25
N GLY A 15 -13.96 -5.14 0.95
CA GLY A 15 -12.85 -5.92 1.51
C GLY A 15 -13.08 -7.42 1.50
N PRO A 16 -14.24 -7.95 2.01
CA PRO A 16 -14.54 -9.37 1.95
C PRO A 16 -14.60 -9.95 0.53
N GLU A 17 -15.09 -9.20 -0.46
CA GLU A 17 -15.20 -9.66 -1.85
C GLU A 17 -13.81 -9.83 -2.49
N VAL A 18 -12.94 -8.82 -2.37
CA VAL A 18 -11.60 -8.86 -2.97
C VAL A 18 -10.69 -9.84 -2.23
N MET A 19 -10.86 -10.00 -0.92
CA MET A 19 -10.10 -10.96 -0.11
C MET A 19 -10.47 -12.41 -0.43
N ALA A 20 -11.72 -12.69 -0.76
CA ALA A 20 -12.12 -14.01 -1.20
C ALA A 20 -11.35 -14.49 -2.43
N GLU A 21 -11.05 -13.59 -3.37
CA GLU A 21 -10.26 -13.92 -4.57
C GLU A 21 -8.79 -14.21 -4.21
N VAL A 22 -8.22 -13.47 -3.26
CA VAL A 22 -6.86 -13.77 -2.75
C VAL A 22 -6.82 -15.13 -2.05
N THR A 23 -7.86 -15.47 -1.27
CA THR A 23 -7.95 -16.77 -0.59
C THR A 23 -7.98 -17.93 -1.59
N LYS A 24 -8.67 -17.79 -2.72
CA LYS A 24 -8.63 -18.79 -3.82
C LYS A 24 -7.20 -18.96 -4.36
N ILE A 25 -6.47 -17.87 -4.57
CA ILE A 25 -5.08 -17.90 -5.08
C ILE A 25 -4.14 -18.54 -4.04
N ILE A 26 -4.31 -18.26 -2.74
CA ILE A 26 -3.56 -18.93 -1.67
C ILE A 26 -3.79 -20.46 -1.74
N GLY A 27 -5.04 -20.89 -1.91
CA GLY A 27 -5.38 -22.31 -2.10
C GLY A 27 -4.69 -22.92 -3.33
N TRP A 28 -4.71 -22.18 -4.46
CA TRP A 28 -4.04 -22.60 -5.69
C TRP A 28 -2.53 -22.83 -5.49
N PHE A 29 -1.83 -21.93 -4.78
CA PHE A 29 -0.41 -22.11 -4.47
C PHE A 29 -0.16 -23.34 -3.61
N GLY A 30 -1.04 -23.64 -2.65
CA GLY A 30 -0.99 -24.87 -1.85
C GLY A 30 -1.10 -26.13 -2.73
N ASP A 31 -2.13 -26.18 -3.56
CA ASP A 31 -2.48 -27.36 -4.38
C ASP A 31 -1.50 -27.60 -5.52
N LYS A 32 -1.04 -26.55 -6.19
CA LYS A 32 -0.26 -26.67 -7.43
C LYS A 32 1.24 -26.43 -7.25
N ARG A 33 1.64 -25.69 -6.21
CA ARG A 33 3.03 -25.33 -5.97
C ARG A 33 3.60 -25.89 -4.69
N GLY A 34 2.75 -26.48 -3.82
CA GLY A 34 3.14 -26.96 -2.51
C GLY A 34 3.53 -25.81 -1.54
N VAL A 35 3.11 -24.60 -1.84
CA VAL A 35 3.33 -23.41 -1.00
C VAL A 35 2.12 -23.25 -0.09
N THR A 36 2.24 -23.69 1.15
CA THR A 36 1.16 -23.69 2.13
C THR A 36 1.41 -22.65 3.22
N PHE A 37 0.33 -22.05 3.71
CA PHE A 37 0.34 -21.06 4.78
C PHE A 37 -0.54 -21.52 5.94
N ASP A 38 -0.16 -21.18 7.16
CA ASP A 38 -1.02 -21.29 8.34
C ASP A 38 -1.88 -20.02 8.38
N VAL A 39 -3.07 -20.11 7.75
CA VAL A 39 -3.99 -18.97 7.62
C VAL A 39 -4.93 -18.90 8.79
N SER A 40 -5.08 -17.71 9.37
CA SER A 40 -6.12 -17.35 10.34
C SER A 40 -6.87 -16.11 9.84
N GLU A 41 -8.12 -15.95 10.27
CA GLU A 41 -8.97 -14.81 9.92
C GLU A 41 -9.50 -14.15 11.20
N ASP A 42 -9.66 -12.81 11.16
CA ASP A 42 -10.23 -12.05 12.27
C ASP A 42 -10.88 -10.74 11.75
N LEU A 43 -11.46 -9.95 12.66
CA LEU A 43 -12.18 -8.74 12.34
C LEU A 43 -11.32 -7.48 12.53
N VAL A 44 -11.52 -6.48 11.65
CA VAL A 44 -10.95 -5.14 11.74
C VAL A 44 -11.91 -4.12 11.15
N GLY A 45 -11.88 -2.90 11.63
CA GLY A 45 -12.68 -1.81 11.10
C GLY A 45 -14.10 -1.76 11.68
N GLY A 46 -15.07 -1.43 10.86
CA GLY A 46 -16.47 -1.30 11.26
C GLY A 46 -17.11 -2.61 11.67
N CYS A 47 -16.79 -3.71 11.01
CA CYS A 47 -17.29 -5.03 11.39
C CYS A 47 -16.75 -5.47 12.76
N ALA A 48 -15.53 -5.12 13.12
CA ALA A 48 -14.98 -5.34 14.46
C ALA A 48 -15.69 -4.46 15.49
N TYR A 49 -15.98 -3.20 15.16
CA TYR A 49 -16.73 -2.31 16.02
C TYR A 49 -18.15 -2.85 16.29
N ASP A 50 -18.84 -3.34 15.26
CA ASP A 50 -20.16 -3.95 15.41
C ASP A 50 -20.16 -5.17 16.34
N ALA A 51 -19.09 -5.97 16.30
CA ALA A 51 -18.97 -7.18 17.11
C ALA A 51 -18.47 -6.92 18.54
N HIS A 52 -17.54 -5.96 18.72
CA HIS A 52 -16.76 -5.81 19.95
C HIS A 52 -16.78 -4.38 20.55
N GLY A 53 -17.38 -3.39 19.86
CA GLY A 53 -17.39 -1.98 20.29
C GLY A 53 -16.02 -1.27 20.09
N THR A 54 -15.08 -1.92 19.39
CA THR A 54 -13.78 -1.38 19.05
C THR A 54 -13.38 -1.76 17.64
N PRO A 55 -12.72 -0.89 16.86
CA PRO A 55 -12.36 -1.19 15.47
C PRO A 55 -11.20 -2.22 15.33
N LEU A 56 -10.56 -2.58 16.43
CA LEU A 56 -9.57 -3.65 16.51
C LEU A 56 -9.56 -4.22 17.93
N HIS A 57 -9.91 -5.49 18.09
CA HIS A 57 -9.88 -6.18 19.38
C HIS A 57 -8.42 -6.48 19.80
N ASP A 58 -8.17 -6.54 21.12
CA ASP A 58 -6.82 -6.80 21.63
C ASP A 58 -6.28 -8.19 21.23
N ASP A 59 -7.14 -9.20 21.17
CA ASP A 59 -6.75 -10.54 20.72
C ASP A 59 -6.34 -10.55 19.25
N THR A 60 -7.05 -9.76 18.39
CA THR A 60 -6.69 -9.60 16.98
C THR A 60 -5.34 -8.89 16.85
N MET A 61 -5.10 -7.85 17.67
CA MET A 61 -3.81 -7.16 17.71
C MET A 61 -2.67 -8.11 18.15
N ALA A 62 -2.92 -8.94 19.18
CA ALA A 62 -1.94 -9.94 19.63
C ALA A 62 -1.60 -10.93 18.51
N LYS A 63 -2.60 -11.47 17.80
CA LYS A 63 -2.39 -12.33 16.62
C LYS A 63 -1.57 -11.63 15.55
N ALA A 64 -1.88 -10.37 15.22
CA ALA A 64 -1.16 -9.59 14.22
C ALA A 64 0.33 -9.40 14.57
N GLN A 65 0.66 -9.34 15.87
CA GLN A 65 2.05 -9.26 16.33
C GLN A 65 2.81 -10.57 16.26
N GLU A 66 2.13 -11.72 16.25
CA GLU A 66 2.73 -13.05 16.26
C GLU A 66 2.94 -13.63 14.85
N VAL A 67 2.10 -13.28 13.88
CA VAL A 67 2.17 -13.83 12.52
C VAL A 67 3.32 -13.22 11.70
N ASP A 68 3.73 -13.93 10.64
CA ASP A 68 4.75 -13.47 9.71
C ASP A 68 4.26 -12.29 8.84
N ALA A 69 2.96 -12.28 8.51
CA ALA A 69 2.34 -11.20 7.73
C ALA A 69 0.84 -11.05 8.04
N VAL A 70 0.35 -9.82 7.90
CA VAL A 70 -1.08 -9.48 7.92
C VAL A 70 -1.50 -9.07 6.51
N LEU A 71 -2.64 -9.57 6.04
CA LEU A 71 -3.26 -9.14 4.79
C LEU A 71 -4.62 -8.53 5.11
N LEU A 72 -4.82 -7.26 4.74
CA LEU A 72 -6.02 -6.48 5.05
C LEU A 72 -6.74 -6.11 3.75
N GLY A 73 -8.07 -6.22 3.75
CA GLY A 73 -8.91 -5.85 2.61
C GLY A 73 -9.20 -4.35 2.57
N ALA A 74 -10.14 -3.88 3.38
CA ALA A 74 -10.48 -2.47 3.47
C ALA A 74 -11.16 -2.15 4.80
N VAL A 75 -11.18 -0.88 5.22
CA VAL A 75 -11.89 -0.43 6.43
C VAL A 75 -12.69 0.83 6.14
N GLY A 76 -13.76 1.05 6.94
CA GLY A 76 -14.55 2.26 6.85
C GLY A 76 -15.91 2.08 6.16
N GLY A 77 -16.70 3.13 6.23
CA GLY A 77 -18.01 3.18 5.58
C GLY A 77 -18.92 4.23 6.23
N PRO A 78 -19.90 4.78 5.50
CA PRO A 78 -20.75 5.89 5.95
C PRO A 78 -21.60 5.53 7.20
N LYS A 79 -21.83 4.26 7.46
CA LYS A 79 -22.49 3.77 8.70
C LYS A 79 -21.76 4.25 9.97
N TYR A 80 -20.46 4.54 9.89
CA TYR A 80 -19.58 4.83 11.02
C TYR A 80 -19.17 6.31 11.10
N ASP A 81 -19.72 7.17 10.24
CA ASP A 81 -19.34 8.59 10.17
C ASP A 81 -19.65 9.37 11.45
N ASP A 82 -20.74 9.01 12.14
CA ASP A 82 -21.19 9.66 13.38
C ASP A 82 -20.53 9.10 14.65
N LEU A 83 -19.65 8.09 14.52
CA LEU A 83 -18.92 7.55 15.67
C LEU A 83 -17.91 8.57 16.23
N ASP A 84 -17.64 8.44 17.54
CA ASP A 84 -16.52 9.15 18.17
C ASP A 84 -15.23 8.84 17.42
N PHE A 85 -14.38 9.86 17.25
CA PHE A 85 -13.14 9.77 16.48
C PHE A 85 -12.20 8.64 16.94
N SER A 86 -12.24 8.32 18.25
CA SER A 86 -11.39 7.27 18.86
C SER A 86 -11.76 5.85 18.44
N VAL A 87 -12.99 5.63 17.98
CA VAL A 87 -13.52 4.30 17.61
C VAL A 87 -13.94 4.18 16.13
N LYS A 88 -13.59 5.17 15.32
CA LYS A 88 -13.79 5.07 13.86
C LYS A 88 -13.03 3.87 13.28
N PRO A 89 -13.55 3.21 12.23
CA PRO A 89 -12.92 2.01 11.61
C PRO A 89 -11.43 2.17 11.29
N GLU A 90 -11.04 3.34 10.74
CA GLU A 90 -9.67 3.66 10.36
C GLU A 90 -8.70 3.63 11.56
N ARG A 91 -9.21 3.82 12.79
CA ARG A 91 -8.40 3.73 14.01
C ARG A 91 -7.84 2.33 14.24
N GLY A 92 -8.56 1.29 13.79
CA GLY A 92 -8.07 -0.10 13.81
C GLY A 92 -6.81 -0.27 12.96
N LEU A 93 -6.83 0.22 11.73
CA LEU A 93 -5.68 0.19 10.83
C LEU A 93 -4.50 1.03 11.37
N LEU A 94 -4.77 2.24 11.85
CA LEU A 94 -3.73 3.10 12.43
C LEU A 94 -3.10 2.45 13.68
N ARG A 95 -3.88 1.73 14.48
CA ARG A 95 -3.39 0.97 15.62
C ARG A 95 -2.46 -0.17 15.18
N LEU A 96 -2.85 -0.97 14.16
CA LEU A 96 -1.99 -2.01 13.58
C LEU A 96 -0.65 -1.44 13.13
N ARG A 97 -0.67 -0.37 12.32
CA ARG A 97 0.55 0.28 11.81
C ARG A 97 1.47 0.76 12.93
N LYS A 98 0.89 1.37 13.97
CA LYS A 98 1.64 1.91 15.11
C LYS A 98 2.21 0.84 16.02
N GLU A 99 1.39 -0.12 16.48
CA GLU A 99 1.82 -1.13 17.45
C GLU A 99 2.72 -2.22 16.84
N MET A 100 2.63 -2.44 15.54
CA MET A 100 3.58 -3.29 14.80
C MET A 100 4.83 -2.51 14.34
N ASP A 101 4.89 -1.20 14.58
CA ASP A 101 5.96 -0.29 14.13
C ASP A 101 6.26 -0.39 12.62
N LEU A 102 5.22 -0.32 11.79
CA LEU A 102 5.29 -0.44 10.34
C LEU A 102 5.65 0.92 9.71
N PHE A 103 6.89 1.32 9.78
CA PHE A 103 7.33 2.67 9.43
C PHE A 103 7.53 2.94 7.93
N ALA A 104 7.81 1.90 7.12
CA ALA A 104 8.06 2.04 5.69
C ALA A 104 6.88 1.51 4.88
N ASN A 105 6.09 2.39 4.31
CA ASN A 105 4.99 2.01 3.42
C ASN A 105 5.43 2.09 1.96
N LEU A 106 5.44 0.94 1.31
CA LEU A 106 5.81 0.75 -0.09
C LEU A 106 4.55 0.84 -0.96
N ARG A 107 4.51 1.79 -1.86
CA ARG A 107 3.42 2.02 -2.81
C ARG A 107 3.97 2.02 -4.23
N PRO A 108 3.96 0.88 -4.94
CA PRO A 108 4.37 0.83 -6.33
C PRO A 108 3.31 1.52 -7.23
N ALA A 109 3.77 2.37 -8.13
CA ALA A 109 2.98 2.94 -9.21
C ALA A 109 3.50 2.38 -10.53
N GLN A 110 2.93 1.25 -10.96
CA GLN A 110 3.30 0.54 -12.19
C GLN A 110 2.17 0.67 -13.20
N CYS A 111 2.49 1.13 -14.40
CA CYS A 111 1.55 1.16 -15.50
C CYS A 111 1.72 -0.10 -16.37
N PHE A 112 0.75 -0.99 -16.31
CA PHE A 112 0.68 -2.14 -17.22
C PHE A 112 0.45 -1.65 -18.66
N ASP A 113 1.19 -2.18 -19.62
CA ASP A 113 1.11 -1.75 -21.03
C ASP A 113 -0.31 -1.84 -21.58
N ALA A 114 -1.06 -2.86 -21.18
CA ALA A 114 -2.45 -3.07 -21.56
C ALA A 114 -3.42 -2.00 -20.98
N LEU A 115 -2.99 -1.22 -19.99
CA LEU A 115 -3.76 -0.16 -19.35
C LEU A 115 -3.25 1.27 -19.67
N ALA A 116 -2.17 1.39 -20.45
CA ALA A 116 -1.56 2.69 -20.72
C ALA A 116 -2.51 3.69 -21.44
N ASP A 117 -3.48 3.18 -22.21
CA ASP A 117 -4.50 4.00 -22.87
C ASP A 117 -5.63 4.46 -21.92
N PHE A 118 -5.72 3.89 -20.72
CA PHE A 118 -6.72 4.26 -19.69
C PHE A 118 -6.20 5.32 -18.71
N SER A 119 -4.92 5.63 -18.77
CA SER A 119 -4.34 6.72 -17.98
C SER A 119 -4.95 8.07 -18.36
N SER A 120 -5.06 8.98 -17.38
CA SER A 120 -5.42 10.37 -17.63
C SER A 120 -4.34 11.14 -18.41
N LEU A 121 -3.13 10.59 -18.50
CA LEU A 121 -2.02 11.15 -19.26
C LEU A 121 -1.86 10.44 -20.61
N LYS A 122 -1.08 11.04 -21.50
CA LYS A 122 -0.76 10.42 -22.78
C LYS A 122 0.01 9.12 -22.60
N LYS A 123 -0.26 8.14 -23.46
CA LYS A 123 0.37 6.81 -23.42
C LYS A 123 1.91 6.85 -23.38
N ASP A 124 2.54 7.71 -24.18
CA ASP A 124 3.99 7.86 -24.23
C ASP A 124 4.61 8.36 -22.91
N VAL A 125 3.82 9.04 -22.09
CA VAL A 125 4.23 9.49 -20.75
C VAL A 125 4.22 8.36 -19.76
N VAL A 126 3.23 7.44 -19.81
CA VAL A 126 2.97 6.44 -18.77
C VAL A 126 3.35 5.00 -19.15
N ALA A 127 3.40 4.65 -20.45
CA ALA A 127 3.74 3.28 -20.85
C ALA A 127 5.12 2.86 -20.31
N GLY A 128 5.16 1.70 -19.61
CA GLY A 128 6.37 1.20 -18.96
C GLY A 128 6.78 2.00 -17.70
N LEU A 129 5.86 2.75 -17.08
CA LEU A 129 6.10 3.41 -15.80
C LEU A 129 6.23 2.37 -14.69
N ASP A 130 7.27 2.52 -13.88
CA ASP A 130 7.52 1.73 -12.68
C ASP A 130 8.23 2.59 -11.63
N ILE A 131 7.45 3.14 -10.70
CA ILE A 131 7.93 3.97 -9.59
C ILE A 131 7.61 3.27 -8.28
N MET A 132 8.57 3.26 -7.34
CA MET A 132 8.32 2.84 -5.97
C MET A 132 8.29 4.07 -5.06
N ILE A 133 7.16 4.36 -4.42
CA ILE A 133 7.05 5.41 -3.41
C ILE A 133 7.21 4.77 -2.03
N VAL A 134 8.20 5.22 -1.29
CA VAL A 134 8.49 4.83 0.10
C VAL A 134 8.02 5.96 1.00
N ARG A 135 6.86 5.79 1.61
CA ARG A 135 6.21 6.72 2.53
C ARG A 135 6.59 6.37 3.96
N GLU A 136 7.13 7.33 4.74
CA GLU A 136 7.17 7.15 6.19
C GLU A 136 5.74 7.10 6.73
N LEU A 137 5.42 6.16 7.63
CA LEU A 137 4.03 5.83 7.93
C LEU A 137 3.63 6.01 9.41
N THR A 138 4.58 6.12 10.34
CA THR A 138 4.30 6.05 11.78
C THR A 138 4.51 7.35 12.53
N SER A 139 4.91 8.41 11.83
CA SER A 139 5.23 9.72 12.38
C SER A 139 4.57 10.87 11.61
N GLY A 140 5.08 12.08 11.75
CA GLY A 140 4.60 13.25 11.03
C GLY A 140 3.26 13.77 11.54
N ILE A 141 2.52 14.45 10.66
CA ILE A 141 1.30 15.18 11.00
C ILE A 141 0.13 14.27 11.44
N TYR A 142 0.15 12.99 11.03
CA TYR A 142 -0.88 12.02 11.41
C TYR A 142 -0.74 11.53 12.85
N PHE A 143 0.45 11.67 13.47
CA PHE A 143 0.74 11.16 14.81
C PHE A 143 1.34 12.21 15.76
N GLY A 144 1.79 13.35 15.24
CA GLY A 144 2.44 14.40 16.05
C GLY A 144 1.49 15.04 17.07
N GLU A 145 2.06 15.38 18.22
CA GLU A 145 1.39 16.10 19.30
C GLU A 145 2.05 17.49 19.53
N PRO A 146 1.29 18.52 19.94
CA PRO A 146 -0.15 18.54 20.25
C PRO A 146 -1.02 18.46 18.99
N ARG A 147 -2.22 17.88 19.13
CA ARG A 147 -3.21 17.80 18.06
C ARG A 147 -4.63 17.86 18.63
N GLY A 148 -5.56 18.36 17.86
CA GLY A 148 -6.97 18.39 18.23
C GLY A 148 -7.65 19.72 17.90
N ILE A 149 -8.87 19.87 18.36
CA ILE A 149 -9.63 21.11 18.30
C ILE A 149 -9.75 21.65 19.70
N ILE A 150 -9.12 22.80 19.96
CA ILE A 150 -9.10 23.46 21.26
C ILE A 150 -9.91 24.77 21.22
N GLN A 151 -10.29 25.27 22.38
CA GLN A 151 -10.93 26.58 22.53
C GLN A 151 -9.90 27.60 22.94
N GLU A 152 -9.71 28.65 22.13
CA GLU A 152 -8.88 29.82 22.46
C GLU A 152 -9.76 31.07 22.52
N GLY A 153 -10.09 31.51 23.75
CA GLY A 153 -11.04 32.61 23.94
C GLY A 153 -12.42 32.25 23.33
N ASN A 154 -12.85 33.00 22.34
CA ASN A 154 -14.14 32.80 21.67
C ASN A 154 -14.05 32.00 20.36
N GLU A 155 -12.87 31.50 19.99
CA GLU A 155 -12.63 30.81 18.73
C GLU A 155 -12.21 29.35 18.95
N ARG A 156 -12.59 28.49 18.02
CA ARG A 156 -12.11 27.13 17.97
C ARG A 156 -10.88 27.07 17.06
N VAL A 157 -9.81 26.42 17.54
CA VAL A 157 -8.54 26.28 16.82
C VAL A 157 -8.24 24.81 16.57
N GLY A 158 -8.04 24.44 15.31
CA GLY A 158 -7.59 23.11 14.92
C GLY A 158 -6.06 23.07 14.86
N ILE A 159 -5.45 22.08 15.53
CA ILE A 159 -3.99 21.91 15.58
C ILE A 159 -3.63 20.51 15.14
N ASN A 160 -2.65 20.41 14.23
CA ASN A 160 -1.89 19.19 13.95
C ASN A 160 -0.40 19.52 13.91
N THR A 161 0.44 18.67 14.49
CA THR A 161 1.87 18.90 14.59
C THR A 161 2.64 17.99 13.64
N GLN A 162 3.39 18.58 12.72
CA GLN A 162 4.35 17.87 11.88
C GLN A 162 5.66 17.69 12.68
N ARG A 163 5.95 16.46 13.10
CA ARG A 163 7.13 16.15 13.92
C ARG A 163 7.83 14.91 13.42
N TYR A 164 9.16 15.00 13.25
CA TYR A 164 10.06 13.90 12.93
C TYR A 164 11.31 13.96 13.80
N THR A 165 11.82 12.79 14.16
CA THR A 165 13.15 12.61 14.73
C THR A 165 14.14 12.16 13.65
N GLU A 166 15.44 12.34 13.89
CA GLU A 166 16.47 11.83 12.98
C GLU A 166 16.38 10.32 12.77
N SER A 167 16.07 9.54 13.83
CA SER A 167 15.97 8.08 13.72
C SER A 167 14.77 7.61 12.88
N GLU A 168 13.66 8.33 12.92
CA GLU A 168 12.48 8.04 12.09
C GLU A 168 12.78 8.28 10.61
N ILE A 169 13.49 9.36 10.29
CA ILE A 169 13.92 9.66 8.93
C ILE A 169 15.01 8.68 8.46
N ASP A 170 16.02 8.40 9.30
CA ASP A 170 17.14 7.51 8.97
C ASP A 170 16.64 6.12 8.55
N ARG A 171 15.73 5.51 9.33
CA ARG A 171 15.24 4.14 9.05
C ARG A 171 14.46 4.04 7.74
N VAL A 172 13.63 5.03 7.41
CA VAL A 172 12.87 5.02 6.14
C VAL A 172 13.77 5.34 4.95
N ALA A 173 14.75 6.23 5.11
CA ALA A 173 15.75 6.51 4.09
C ALA A 173 16.57 5.26 3.72
N ARG A 174 17.02 4.49 4.72
CA ARG A 174 17.70 3.20 4.50
C ARG A 174 16.84 2.23 3.71
N SER A 175 15.56 2.11 4.07
CA SER A 175 14.63 1.26 3.31
C SER A 175 14.54 1.66 1.84
N ALA A 176 14.52 2.96 1.55
CA ALA A 176 14.46 3.46 0.18
C ALA A 176 15.77 3.19 -0.60
N PHE A 177 16.93 3.38 0.02
CA PHE A 177 18.21 3.09 -0.61
C PHE A 177 18.41 1.59 -0.87
N GLU A 178 18.04 0.72 0.08
CA GLU A 178 18.08 -0.74 -0.12
C GLU A 178 17.16 -1.21 -1.26
N LEU A 179 15.99 -0.59 -1.39
CA LEU A 179 15.11 -0.85 -2.52
C LEU A 179 15.70 -0.37 -3.84
N ALA A 180 16.29 0.83 -3.86
CA ALA A 180 16.91 1.39 -5.07
C ALA A 180 18.04 0.50 -5.60
N ARG A 181 18.87 -0.08 -4.72
CA ARG A 181 19.92 -1.06 -5.10
C ARG A 181 19.39 -2.30 -5.82
N LYS A 182 18.12 -2.66 -5.56
CA LYS A 182 17.43 -3.79 -6.23
C LYS A 182 16.66 -3.36 -7.48
N ARG A 183 16.68 -2.06 -7.81
CA ARG A 183 15.97 -1.44 -8.94
C ARG A 183 16.97 -0.69 -9.83
N SER A 184 16.64 0.52 -10.26
CA SER A 184 17.49 1.32 -11.15
C SER A 184 18.51 2.19 -10.42
N ASN A 185 18.73 1.95 -9.15
CA ASN A 185 19.75 2.57 -8.29
C ASN A 185 19.63 4.09 -8.14
N ARG A 186 18.41 4.64 -8.15
CA ARG A 186 18.12 6.08 -8.03
C ARG A 186 17.08 6.35 -6.96
N VAL A 187 17.34 7.33 -6.09
CA VAL A 187 16.42 7.84 -5.07
C VAL A 187 16.17 9.33 -5.28
N CYS A 188 14.90 9.72 -5.26
CA CYS A 188 14.48 11.10 -5.15
C CYS A 188 13.85 11.33 -3.77
N SER A 189 14.52 12.09 -2.91
CA SER A 189 13.95 12.49 -1.62
C SER A 189 13.07 13.72 -1.81
N MET A 190 11.78 13.59 -1.46
CA MET A 190 10.81 14.68 -1.59
C MET A 190 10.41 15.21 -0.22
N GLU A 191 10.53 16.53 -0.05
CA GLU A 191 10.30 17.24 1.20
C GLU A 191 9.89 18.71 0.95
N LYS A 192 9.75 19.52 1.99
CA LYS A 192 9.37 20.94 1.87
C LYS A 192 10.33 21.84 2.67
N ALA A 193 11.64 21.65 2.52
CA ALA A 193 12.69 22.33 3.26
C ALA A 193 12.70 23.86 3.09
N ASN A 194 12.09 24.38 2.03
CA ASN A 194 12.03 25.82 1.80
C ASN A 194 11.04 26.57 2.75
N VAL A 195 10.16 25.84 3.48
CA VAL A 195 9.16 26.43 4.38
C VAL A 195 8.92 25.62 5.66
N MET A 196 9.51 24.43 5.80
CA MET A 196 9.27 23.54 6.94
C MET A 196 10.61 23.09 7.55
N GLU A 197 10.83 23.36 8.83
CA GLU A 197 12.03 22.91 9.56
C GLU A 197 12.12 21.38 9.62
N SER A 198 10.99 20.68 9.72
CA SER A 198 10.96 19.23 9.60
C SER A 198 11.43 18.73 8.21
N GLY A 199 11.19 19.52 7.16
CA GLY A 199 11.70 19.26 5.82
C GLY A 199 13.21 19.51 5.71
N VAL A 200 13.73 20.53 6.41
CA VAL A 200 15.18 20.77 6.49
C VAL A 200 15.87 19.58 7.15
N LEU A 201 15.39 19.17 8.32
CA LEU A 201 15.93 18.00 9.02
C LEU A 201 15.85 16.72 8.15
N TRP A 202 14.72 16.53 7.44
CA TRP A 202 14.53 15.40 6.52
C TRP A 202 15.64 15.34 5.47
N ARG A 203 15.87 16.45 4.79
CA ARG A 203 16.91 16.57 3.76
C ARG A 203 18.30 16.29 4.30
N GLU A 204 18.66 16.87 5.45
CA GLU A 204 19.97 16.71 6.10
C GLU A 204 20.21 15.23 6.47
N VAL A 205 19.22 14.56 7.05
CA VAL A 205 19.34 13.15 7.47
C VAL A 205 19.45 12.23 6.26
N VAL A 206 18.58 12.39 5.25
CA VAL A 206 18.64 11.58 4.02
C VAL A 206 20.00 11.75 3.33
N GLN A 207 20.51 12.98 3.22
CA GLN A 207 21.82 13.26 2.64
C GLN A 207 22.94 12.59 3.45
N ARG A 208 22.91 12.69 4.78
CA ARG A 208 23.92 12.04 5.65
C ARG A 208 23.90 10.52 5.50
N VAL A 209 22.73 9.88 5.48
CA VAL A 209 22.58 8.43 5.29
C VAL A 209 23.16 8.01 3.94
N HIS A 210 22.85 8.75 2.88
CA HIS A 210 23.42 8.54 1.56
C HIS A 210 24.95 8.58 1.57
N ASP A 211 25.52 9.69 2.03
CA ASP A 211 26.97 9.94 1.96
C ASP A 211 27.77 8.94 2.80
N THR A 212 27.15 8.40 3.88
CA THR A 212 27.82 7.47 4.78
C THR A 212 27.72 6.01 4.31
N ASP A 213 26.52 5.56 3.89
CA ASP A 213 26.25 4.14 3.73
C ASP A 213 25.80 3.74 2.31
N TYR A 214 25.37 4.72 1.48
CA TYR A 214 24.81 4.46 0.15
C TYR A 214 25.38 5.38 -0.95
N PRO A 215 26.70 5.67 -0.97
CA PRO A 215 27.30 6.59 -1.96
C PRO A 215 27.24 6.04 -3.40
N ASP A 216 26.90 4.77 -3.57
CA ASP A 216 26.72 4.09 -4.85
C ASP A 216 25.34 4.33 -5.46
N VAL A 217 24.37 4.87 -4.70
CA VAL A 217 23.02 5.18 -5.18
C VAL A 217 22.95 6.64 -5.64
N GLU A 218 22.34 6.90 -6.79
CA GLU A 218 22.09 8.28 -7.22
C GLU A 218 21.02 8.91 -6.33
N LEU A 219 21.36 10.00 -5.61
CA LEU A 219 20.43 10.76 -4.78
C LEU A 219 20.11 12.12 -5.40
N SER A 220 18.86 12.45 -5.46
CA SER A 220 18.35 13.80 -5.75
C SER A 220 17.36 14.26 -4.69
N HIS A 221 17.21 15.59 -4.54
CA HIS A 221 16.22 16.18 -3.67
C HIS A 221 15.24 17.05 -4.46
N MET A 222 13.97 16.98 -4.13
CA MET A 222 12.95 17.77 -4.81
C MET A 222 11.89 18.23 -3.81
N TYR A 223 11.42 19.47 -3.94
CA TYR A 223 10.27 19.90 -3.15
C TYR A 223 9.02 19.13 -3.57
N ALA A 224 8.19 18.75 -2.60
CA ALA A 224 7.05 17.88 -2.84
C ALA A 224 6.05 18.43 -3.87
N ASP A 225 5.83 19.75 -3.90
CA ASP A 225 5.00 20.41 -4.93
C ASP A 225 5.62 20.33 -6.34
N ALA A 226 6.94 20.48 -6.45
CA ALA A 226 7.64 20.25 -7.71
C ALA A 226 7.57 18.76 -8.12
N GLY A 227 7.70 17.85 -7.15
CA GLY A 227 7.51 16.41 -7.34
C GLY A 227 6.14 16.06 -7.92
N ALA A 228 5.07 16.63 -7.37
CA ALA A 228 3.71 16.45 -7.88
C ALA A 228 3.58 16.91 -9.33
N MET A 229 4.14 18.07 -9.68
CA MET A 229 4.17 18.55 -11.08
C MET A 229 4.95 17.60 -12.00
N GLN A 230 6.08 17.08 -11.53
CA GLN A 230 6.93 16.18 -12.32
C GLN A 230 6.32 14.77 -12.48
N LEU A 231 5.56 14.28 -11.53
CA LEU A 231 4.76 13.07 -11.68
C LEU A 231 3.79 13.18 -12.85
N CYS A 232 3.14 14.34 -13.03
CA CYS A 232 2.25 14.57 -14.18
C CYS A 232 3.00 14.83 -15.50
N ARG A 233 4.20 15.43 -15.44
CA ARG A 233 4.91 15.90 -16.64
C ARG A 233 5.90 14.88 -17.21
N TRP A 234 6.68 14.26 -16.32
CA TRP A 234 7.77 13.34 -16.68
C TRP A 234 8.01 12.31 -15.57
N PRO A 235 7.03 11.41 -15.29
CA PRO A 235 7.12 10.46 -14.19
C PRO A 235 8.27 9.45 -14.34
N LYS A 236 8.65 9.10 -15.56
CA LYS A 236 9.72 8.12 -15.84
C LYS A 236 11.12 8.55 -15.38
N GLN A 237 11.31 9.79 -14.91
CA GLN A 237 12.55 10.21 -14.29
C GLN A 237 12.76 9.56 -12.91
N PHE A 238 11.68 9.14 -12.24
CA PHE A 238 11.74 8.56 -10.92
C PHE A 238 11.89 7.04 -10.97
N ASP A 239 12.64 6.50 -10.02
CA ASP A 239 12.74 5.07 -9.73
C ASP A 239 12.19 4.82 -8.30
N VAL A 240 12.88 5.31 -7.27
CA VAL A 240 12.40 5.30 -5.90
C VAL A 240 12.21 6.73 -5.41
N ILE A 241 11.04 7.02 -4.83
CA ILE A 241 10.75 8.27 -4.15
C ILE A 241 10.67 7.98 -2.65
N VAL A 242 11.41 8.72 -1.82
CA VAL A 242 11.27 8.66 -0.36
C VAL A 242 10.73 9.99 0.16
N THR A 243 9.73 9.93 1.03
CA THR A 243 9.04 11.12 1.51
C THR A 243 8.32 10.90 2.84
N ASP A 244 7.92 11.99 3.49
CA ASP A 244 7.19 11.97 4.75
C ASP A 244 5.76 11.41 4.60
N ASN A 245 5.07 11.27 5.72
CA ASN A 245 3.77 10.65 5.80
C ASN A 245 2.71 11.37 4.95
N LEU A 246 2.61 12.71 5.08
CA LEU A 246 1.58 13.50 4.37
C LEU A 246 1.87 13.57 2.87
N PHE A 247 3.08 13.96 2.49
CA PHE A 247 3.43 14.06 1.08
C PHE A 247 3.44 12.68 0.41
N GLY A 248 3.83 11.63 1.13
CA GLY A 248 3.78 10.26 0.64
C GLY A 248 2.38 9.80 0.30
N ASP A 249 1.38 10.18 1.10
CA ASP A 249 -0.03 9.91 0.83
C ASP A 249 -0.48 10.62 -0.45
N LEU A 250 -0.32 11.93 -0.49
CA LEU A 250 -0.77 12.76 -1.61
C LEU A 250 -0.07 12.38 -2.94
N LEU A 251 1.24 12.17 -2.90
CA LEU A 251 2.03 11.85 -4.10
C LEU A 251 1.73 10.44 -4.62
N SER A 252 1.50 9.46 -3.74
CA SER A 252 1.16 8.11 -4.17
C SER A 252 -0.25 8.05 -4.76
N ASP A 253 -1.22 8.79 -4.21
CA ASP A 253 -2.57 8.88 -4.77
C ASP A 253 -2.57 9.59 -6.13
N ALA A 254 -1.75 10.63 -6.28
CA ALA A 254 -1.53 11.26 -7.59
C ALA A 254 -0.87 10.30 -8.59
N ALA A 255 0.14 9.54 -8.15
CA ALA A 255 0.80 8.52 -8.98
C ALA A 255 -0.14 7.37 -9.37
N ALA A 256 -1.09 7.05 -8.50
CA ALA A 256 -2.16 6.09 -8.75
C ALA A 256 -2.94 6.40 -10.03
N MET A 257 -3.28 7.66 -10.23
CA MET A 257 -4.03 8.09 -11.41
C MET A 257 -3.24 7.94 -12.71
N LEU A 258 -1.91 7.80 -12.63
CA LEU A 258 -1.08 7.52 -13.80
C LEU A 258 -1.24 6.06 -14.29
N THR A 259 -1.65 5.16 -13.41
CA THR A 259 -1.80 3.73 -13.70
C THR A 259 -3.19 3.34 -14.18
N GLY A 260 -4.16 4.25 -14.11
CA GLY A 260 -5.52 4.10 -14.63
C GLY A 260 -6.60 3.83 -13.59
N SER A 261 -6.33 3.15 -12.47
CA SER A 261 -7.31 2.86 -11.41
C SER A 261 -6.64 2.63 -10.06
N LEU A 262 -7.30 3.07 -8.97
CA LEU A 262 -6.94 2.72 -7.60
C LEU A 262 -7.02 1.20 -7.34
N GLY A 263 -7.90 0.50 -8.06
CA GLY A 263 -8.04 -0.96 -8.00
C GLY A 263 -6.84 -1.75 -8.50
N MET A 264 -5.80 -1.05 -9.01
CA MET A 264 -4.54 -1.64 -9.48
C MET A 264 -3.38 -1.47 -8.50
N LEU A 265 -3.57 -0.77 -7.38
CA LEU A 265 -2.48 -0.34 -6.52
C LEU A 265 -2.37 -1.17 -5.25
N PRO A 266 -1.37 -2.05 -5.16
CA PRO A 266 -1.03 -2.72 -3.93
C PRO A 266 -0.25 -1.81 -2.99
N SER A 267 -0.17 -2.19 -1.72
CA SER A 267 0.81 -1.62 -0.80
C SER A 267 1.34 -2.63 0.22
N ALA A 268 2.53 -2.34 0.75
CA ALA A 268 3.15 -3.06 1.84
C ALA A 268 3.60 -2.06 2.91
N SER A 269 3.22 -2.28 4.16
CA SER A 269 3.71 -1.53 5.30
C SER A 269 4.68 -2.42 6.06
N LEU A 270 5.95 -2.04 6.11
CA LEU A 270 7.04 -2.84 6.65
C LEU A 270 7.61 -2.21 7.91
N GLY A 271 7.89 -3.04 8.91
CA GLY A 271 8.62 -2.70 10.12
C GLY A 271 10.11 -3.06 10.04
N ALA A 272 10.79 -3.01 11.18
CA ALA A 272 12.16 -3.45 11.28
C ALA A 272 12.27 -4.98 11.09
N PRO A 273 13.43 -5.48 10.62
CA PRO A 273 13.66 -6.91 10.54
C PRO A 273 13.57 -7.58 11.91
N MET A 274 12.81 -8.67 12.00
CA MET A 274 12.75 -9.55 13.17
C MET A 274 14.00 -10.43 13.28
N ALA A 275 14.09 -11.26 14.34
CA ALA A 275 15.22 -12.17 14.55
C ALA A 275 15.43 -13.20 13.42
N ASN A 276 14.38 -13.50 12.64
CA ASN A 276 14.45 -14.35 11.44
C ASN A 276 14.91 -13.60 10.18
N GLY A 277 15.23 -12.32 10.29
CA GLY A 277 15.65 -11.43 9.18
C GLY A 277 14.51 -10.88 8.33
N ARG A 278 13.25 -11.27 8.60
CA ARG A 278 12.07 -10.79 7.87
C ARG A 278 11.43 -9.61 8.61
N PRO A 279 10.89 -8.60 7.91
CA PRO A 279 10.20 -7.49 8.55
C PRO A 279 8.82 -7.95 9.07
N LYS A 280 8.34 -7.35 10.16
CA LYS A 280 6.90 -7.32 10.43
C LYS A 280 6.22 -6.61 9.27
N ALA A 281 5.07 -7.10 8.84
CA ALA A 281 4.45 -6.56 7.64
C ALA A 281 2.93 -6.63 7.66
N LEU A 282 2.32 -5.60 7.04
CA LEU A 282 0.91 -5.56 6.70
C LEU A 282 0.79 -5.18 5.22
N TYR A 283 0.02 -5.95 4.49
CA TYR A 283 -0.24 -5.78 3.07
C TYR A 283 -1.69 -5.43 2.86
N GLU A 284 -1.96 -4.39 2.09
CA GLU A 284 -3.32 -3.89 1.84
C GLU A 284 -3.40 -3.19 0.49
N PRO A 285 -4.53 -3.24 -0.23
CA PRO A 285 -4.75 -2.37 -1.38
C PRO A 285 -4.80 -0.90 -0.93
N VAL A 286 -4.45 0.01 -1.82
CA VAL A 286 -4.50 1.47 -1.52
C VAL A 286 -5.94 1.99 -1.50
N HIS A 287 -6.87 1.34 -2.24
CA HIS A 287 -8.27 1.75 -2.28
C HIS A 287 -8.98 1.56 -0.93
N GLY A 288 -10.04 2.33 -0.69
CA GLY A 288 -10.92 2.20 0.48
C GLY A 288 -11.97 1.09 0.34
N SER A 289 -12.97 1.16 1.20
CA SER A 289 -14.04 0.15 1.31
C SER A 289 -15.12 0.22 0.23
N ALA A 290 -15.16 1.29 -0.60
CA ALA A 290 -16.10 1.52 -1.70
C ALA A 290 -17.54 1.04 -1.36
N PRO A 291 -18.20 1.63 -0.35
CA PRO A 291 -19.46 1.15 0.19
C PRO A 291 -20.62 1.19 -0.81
N ASP A 292 -20.52 2.02 -1.83
CA ASP A 292 -21.48 2.18 -2.93
C ASP A 292 -21.57 0.95 -3.86
N ILE A 293 -20.51 0.15 -3.95
CA ILE A 293 -20.48 -1.07 -4.76
C ILE A 293 -20.32 -2.35 -3.93
N ALA A 294 -20.24 -2.24 -2.62
CA ALA A 294 -20.09 -3.38 -1.71
C ALA A 294 -21.25 -4.40 -1.87
N GLY A 295 -20.91 -5.70 -1.92
CA GLY A 295 -21.87 -6.80 -2.10
C GLY A 295 -22.42 -6.95 -3.52
N GLN A 296 -21.89 -6.17 -4.50
CA GLN A 296 -22.36 -6.22 -5.89
C GLN A 296 -21.48 -7.06 -6.82
N GLY A 297 -20.35 -7.57 -6.33
CA GLY A 297 -19.40 -8.35 -7.12
C GLY A 297 -18.76 -7.56 -8.27
N LYS A 298 -18.58 -6.24 -8.09
CA LYS A 298 -18.04 -5.32 -9.12
C LYS A 298 -16.64 -4.84 -8.81
N ALA A 299 -16.18 -5.02 -7.58
CA ALA A 299 -14.88 -4.54 -7.14
C ALA A 299 -13.74 -5.21 -7.93
N ASN A 300 -12.71 -4.43 -8.27
CA ASN A 300 -11.49 -4.95 -8.86
C ASN A 300 -10.62 -5.61 -7.78
N PRO A 301 -10.33 -6.93 -7.82
CA PRO A 301 -9.56 -7.60 -6.79
C PRO A 301 -8.03 -7.49 -7.00
N ILE A 302 -7.56 -6.91 -8.11
CA ILE A 302 -6.16 -6.97 -8.54
C ILE A 302 -5.24 -6.30 -7.52
N ALA A 303 -5.61 -5.14 -6.96
CA ALA A 303 -4.79 -4.47 -5.95
C ALA A 303 -4.56 -5.36 -4.71
N CYS A 304 -5.59 -6.06 -4.24
CA CYS A 304 -5.48 -7.00 -3.12
C CYS A 304 -4.63 -8.22 -3.48
N ILE A 305 -4.80 -8.77 -4.69
CA ILE A 305 -4.00 -9.88 -5.23
C ILE A 305 -2.53 -9.47 -5.36
N LEU A 306 -2.23 -8.29 -5.87
CA LEU A 306 -0.86 -7.77 -5.97
C LEU A 306 -0.26 -7.45 -4.59
N SER A 307 -1.09 -7.04 -3.60
CA SER A 307 -0.65 -6.91 -2.21
C SER A 307 -0.20 -8.26 -1.64
N PHE A 308 -0.90 -9.35 -1.98
CA PHE A 308 -0.43 -10.70 -1.64
C PHE A 308 0.85 -11.09 -2.41
N ALA A 309 1.03 -10.68 -3.66
CA ALA A 309 2.30 -10.85 -4.38
C ALA A 309 3.46 -10.14 -3.67
N MET A 310 3.22 -8.93 -3.12
CA MET A 310 4.21 -8.26 -2.27
C MET A 310 4.50 -9.05 -0.98
N ALA A 311 3.50 -9.69 -0.36
CA ALA A 311 3.72 -10.56 0.80
C ALA A 311 4.59 -11.76 0.45
N LEU A 312 4.34 -12.40 -0.69
CA LEU A 312 5.19 -13.49 -1.19
C LEU A 312 6.66 -13.03 -1.33
N ARG A 313 6.88 -11.83 -1.83
CA ARG A 313 8.22 -11.28 -2.09
C ARG A 313 8.94 -10.83 -0.81
N TYR A 314 8.26 -10.05 0.06
CA TYR A 314 8.92 -9.36 1.15
C TYR A 314 8.87 -10.10 2.49
N SER A 315 7.79 -10.84 2.78
CA SER A 315 7.65 -11.57 4.03
C SER A 315 8.00 -13.05 3.92
N PHE A 316 7.74 -13.69 2.76
CA PHE A 316 7.86 -15.14 2.65
C PHE A 316 9.10 -15.60 1.86
N ASP A 317 9.84 -14.66 1.26
CA ASP A 317 11.01 -14.95 0.42
C ASP A 317 10.71 -15.87 -0.77
N LEU A 318 9.49 -15.71 -1.32
CA LEU A 318 8.94 -16.46 -2.44
C LEU A 318 8.88 -15.58 -3.72
N GLY A 319 9.99 -14.90 -4.05
CA GLY A 319 10.04 -13.96 -5.18
C GLY A 319 9.62 -14.57 -6.52
N THR A 320 9.99 -15.82 -6.77
CA THR A 320 9.59 -16.54 -8.01
C THR A 320 8.07 -16.71 -8.11
N GLU A 321 7.39 -16.98 -6.98
CA GLU A 321 5.94 -17.14 -6.98
C GLU A 321 5.24 -15.76 -7.04
N ALA A 322 5.86 -14.72 -6.48
CA ALA A 322 5.40 -13.34 -6.68
C ALA A 322 5.47 -12.94 -8.16
N ASP A 323 6.61 -13.17 -8.85
CA ASP A 323 6.77 -12.89 -10.27
C ASP A 323 5.75 -13.66 -11.13
N ARG A 324 5.43 -14.90 -10.74
CA ARG A 324 4.42 -15.72 -11.42
C ARG A 324 3.03 -15.10 -11.30
N LEU A 325 2.65 -14.65 -10.12
CA LEU A 325 1.36 -14.02 -9.87
C LEU A 325 1.23 -12.67 -10.59
N GLU A 326 2.27 -11.86 -10.55
CA GLU A 326 2.32 -10.57 -11.27
C GLU A 326 2.19 -10.75 -12.78
N LYS A 327 2.88 -11.76 -13.36
CA LYS A 327 2.77 -12.11 -14.79
C LYS A 327 1.39 -12.65 -15.16
N ALA A 328 0.73 -13.40 -14.28
CA ALA A 328 -0.63 -13.86 -14.53
C ALA A 328 -1.62 -12.69 -14.60
N VAL A 329 -1.47 -11.69 -13.71
CA VAL A 329 -2.25 -10.45 -13.77
C VAL A 329 -1.98 -9.70 -15.09
N GLU A 330 -0.71 -9.54 -15.45
CA GLU A 330 -0.31 -8.89 -16.71
C GLU A 330 -0.94 -9.58 -17.93
N GLN A 331 -0.92 -10.91 -17.96
CA GLN A 331 -1.50 -11.72 -19.07
C GLN A 331 -3.01 -11.52 -19.16
N VAL A 332 -3.73 -11.59 -18.05
CA VAL A 332 -5.19 -11.40 -18.01
C VAL A 332 -5.57 -10.00 -18.52
N LEU A 333 -4.79 -8.99 -18.15
CA LEU A 333 -4.97 -7.63 -18.67
C LEU A 333 -4.63 -7.53 -20.16
N ALA A 334 -3.60 -8.22 -20.64
CA ALA A 334 -3.24 -8.26 -22.07
C ALA A 334 -4.32 -8.97 -22.91
N ASP A 335 -5.00 -9.97 -22.33
CA ASP A 335 -6.12 -10.68 -22.98
C ASP A 335 -7.42 -9.85 -23.00
N GLY A 336 -7.40 -8.61 -22.47
CA GLY A 336 -8.53 -7.69 -22.53
C GLY A 336 -9.58 -7.91 -21.44
N VAL A 337 -9.33 -8.73 -20.42
CA VAL A 337 -10.25 -8.92 -19.29
C VAL A 337 -10.22 -7.67 -18.40
N ARG A 338 -11.39 -7.09 -18.10
CA ARG A 338 -11.52 -5.81 -17.39
C ARG A 338 -12.67 -5.84 -16.39
N THR A 339 -12.43 -5.33 -15.21
CA THR A 339 -13.47 -4.91 -14.27
C THR A 339 -14.04 -3.53 -14.65
N ALA A 340 -15.12 -3.12 -14.03
CA ALA A 340 -15.86 -1.91 -14.41
C ALA A 340 -15.03 -0.61 -14.30
N ASP A 341 -14.09 -0.54 -13.36
CA ASP A 341 -13.17 0.59 -13.16
C ASP A 341 -12.07 0.71 -14.22
N LEU A 342 -11.86 -0.35 -15.00
CA LEU A 342 -10.86 -0.44 -16.07
C LEU A 342 -11.48 -0.39 -17.48
N LEU A 343 -12.71 0.11 -17.60
CA LEU A 343 -13.38 0.29 -18.90
C LEU A 343 -13.14 1.69 -19.43
N GLY A 344 -12.58 1.79 -20.61
CA GLY A 344 -12.36 3.05 -21.36
C GLY A 344 -13.12 3.13 -22.67
N GLU A 345 -13.66 2.03 -23.19
CA GLU A 345 -14.33 1.99 -24.50
C GLU A 345 -15.78 1.50 -24.38
N GLU A 346 -16.66 2.07 -25.22
CA GLU A 346 -18.02 1.59 -25.37
C GLU A 346 -18.03 0.19 -25.99
N GLY A 347 -18.79 -0.74 -25.40
CA GLY A 347 -19.02 -2.08 -25.93
C GLY A 347 -18.24 -3.22 -25.30
N VAL A 348 -17.36 -2.94 -24.33
CA VAL A 348 -16.72 -3.99 -23.50
C VAL A 348 -17.61 -4.27 -22.30
N THR A 349 -17.98 -5.54 -22.12
CA THR A 349 -18.72 -5.96 -20.91
C THR A 349 -17.73 -6.23 -19.78
N PRO A 350 -17.87 -5.57 -18.61
CA PRO A 350 -16.97 -5.83 -17.49
C PRO A 350 -17.20 -7.22 -16.92
N VAL A 351 -16.13 -7.82 -16.42
CA VAL A 351 -16.22 -9.03 -15.60
C VAL A 351 -16.48 -8.66 -14.13
N SER A 352 -17.08 -9.58 -13.41
CA SER A 352 -17.26 -9.46 -11.95
C SER A 352 -15.93 -9.65 -11.19
N THR A 353 -15.93 -9.34 -9.88
CA THR A 353 -14.82 -9.60 -8.96
C THR A 353 -14.37 -11.06 -9.03
N SER A 354 -15.32 -12.00 -8.97
CA SER A 354 -15.04 -13.43 -9.01
C SER A 354 -14.50 -13.90 -10.38
N GLU A 355 -15.09 -13.41 -11.48
CA GLU A 355 -14.59 -13.77 -12.83
C GLU A 355 -13.18 -13.24 -13.08
N MET A 356 -12.79 -12.09 -12.52
CA MET A 356 -11.41 -11.61 -12.59
C MET A 356 -10.47 -12.52 -11.81
N GLY A 357 -10.83 -12.93 -10.59
CA GLY A 357 -10.04 -13.89 -9.80
C GLY A 357 -9.88 -15.24 -10.51
N ASP A 358 -10.95 -15.76 -11.09
CA ASP A 358 -10.94 -17.02 -11.83
C ASP A 358 -10.09 -16.92 -13.10
N ALA A 359 -10.10 -15.78 -13.81
CA ALA A 359 -9.23 -15.53 -14.97
C ALA A 359 -7.74 -15.53 -14.57
N ILE A 360 -7.39 -14.92 -13.43
CA ILE A 360 -6.00 -14.92 -12.93
C ILE A 360 -5.57 -16.34 -12.55
N ILE A 361 -6.43 -17.14 -11.92
CA ILE A 361 -6.15 -18.56 -11.63
C ILE A 361 -5.94 -19.34 -12.91
N ALA A 362 -6.76 -19.13 -13.93
CA ALA A 362 -6.58 -19.80 -15.24
C ALA A 362 -5.24 -19.42 -15.89
N ALA A 363 -4.81 -18.15 -15.81
CA ALA A 363 -3.50 -17.73 -16.30
C ALA A 363 -2.35 -18.35 -15.50
N LEU A 364 -2.49 -18.48 -14.17
CA LEU A 364 -1.55 -19.19 -13.31
C LEU A 364 -1.44 -20.68 -13.73
N GLU A 365 -2.55 -21.37 -14.00
CA GLU A 365 -2.56 -22.77 -14.46
C GLU A 365 -1.89 -22.93 -15.83
N ALA A 366 -2.10 -21.98 -16.74
CA ALA A 366 -1.45 -22.01 -18.05
C ALA A 366 0.08 -21.77 -17.98
N SER A 367 0.59 -21.26 -16.87
CA SER A 367 2.01 -20.98 -16.63
C SER A 367 2.77 -22.14 -15.97
N LEU A 368 2.10 -23.27 -15.66
CA LEU A 368 2.71 -24.46 -15.06
C LEU A 368 3.50 -25.24 -16.11
#